data_6fa7faafb966df69ff7533156e057811
#
_entry.id   6fa7faafb966df69ff7533156e057811
#
_cell.length_a   1.000
_cell.length_b   1.000
_cell.length_c   1.000
_cell.angle_alpha   90.00
_cell.angle_beta   90.00
_cell.angle_gamma   90.00
#
_symmetry.space_group_name_H-M   'P 1'
#
loop_
_entity.id
_entity.type
_entity.pdbx_description
1 polymer ?
#
loop_
_entity_poly.entity_id
_entity_poly.type
_entity_poly.pdbx_seq_one_letter_code
_entity_poly.pdbx_strand_id
1 'polypeptide(L)'
;MPSSIAPTNKKQPVILCDSVFKIFGDNAKKMLAGVQGNVDAKAFQDAGCIVGVNNASFEVFKGDMLVVMGLSGSGKSTLLRCISKLTNATAGKIYIDGQDLLAMNNKQLIELRRNKMGMVFQSFALLPHKTVLENIAFPLQVKGGSTQDSIKKAMDMVELVGLGGRENYFPRELSGGQQQRVGIARSLAIEPDIWFLDEPFSALDPLIRKEMQDEFLRLQGVLNKTILFVTHDFDEALRLADRIAIMKDGVIEQLDTPANIVLNPATEYVHKFTEDVPREKVLKIESVMDPGESSENVGDLRVSKDAIIETVAEAVLSESKAVSVVDANNRVVGILHPSKVITVLFGGRTNHPSQ
;
A
#
# COMPACT_ATOMS: atom_id res chain seq x y z
N MET A 1 9.37 -2.17 46.80
CA MET A 1 9.20 -1.03 45.86
C MET A 1 9.00 -1.60 44.47
N PRO A 2 7.87 -1.45 43.83
CA PRO A 2 7.70 -1.94 42.46
C PRO A 2 8.34 -0.96 41.51
N SER A 3 9.23 -1.47 40.66
CA SER A 3 9.87 -0.76 39.57
C SER A 3 8.82 -0.32 38.56
N SER A 4 8.71 1.00 38.36
CA SER A 4 7.91 1.62 37.31
C SER A 4 8.53 1.25 35.95
N ILE A 5 7.89 0.36 35.20
CA ILE A 5 8.15 0.13 33.79
C ILE A 5 7.68 1.41 33.09
N ALA A 6 8.63 2.15 32.49
CA ALA A 6 8.34 3.30 31.66
C ALA A 6 7.43 2.87 30.48
N PRO A 7 6.43 3.67 30.09
CA PRO A 7 5.58 3.34 28.97
C PRO A 7 6.42 3.31 27.70
N THR A 8 6.53 2.15 27.05
CA THR A 8 7.03 2.02 25.68
C THR A 8 6.19 2.94 24.81
N ASN A 9 6.84 3.86 24.13
CA ASN A 9 6.26 4.86 23.24
C ASN A 9 5.68 4.15 22.00
N LYS A 10 4.52 3.49 22.14
CA LYS A 10 3.81 2.88 21.02
C LYS A 10 3.33 4.01 20.12
N LYS A 11 3.86 4.09 18.89
CA LYS A 11 3.37 5.00 17.86
C LYS A 11 1.86 4.81 17.74
N GLN A 12 1.09 5.91 17.82
CA GLN A 12 -0.36 5.85 17.63
C GLN A 12 -0.65 5.60 16.15
N PRO A 13 -1.52 4.62 15.79
CA PRO A 13 -1.86 4.38 14.39
C PRO A 13 -2.69 5.54 13.83
N VAL A 14 -2.44 5.89 12.58
CA VAL A 14 -3.23 6.87 11.81
C VAL A 14 -4.56 6.25 11.37
N ILE A 15 -4.54 4.96 11.00
CA ILE A 15 -5.74 4.18 10.71
C ILE A 15 -5.74 2.97 11.63
N LEU A 16 -6.85 2.77 12.34
CA LEU A 16 -7.10 1.56 13.14
C LEU A 16 -8.45 0.97 12.73
N CYS A 17 -8.42 -0.25 12.26
CA CYS A 17 -9.60 -1.08 12.04
C CYS A 17 -9.68 -2.13 13.13
N ASP A 18 -10.82 -2.23 13.80
CA ASP A 18 -11.09 -3.21 14.84
C ASP A 18 -12.38 -3.95 14.51
N SER A 19 -12.23 -5.24 14.17
CA SER A 19 -13.34 -6.16 13.91
C SER A 19 -14.34 -5.60 12.89
N VAL A 20 -13.85 -5.08 11.77
CA VAL A 20 -14.69 -4.45 10.74
C VAL A 20 -15.41 -5.49 9.90
N PHE A 21 -16.74 -5.37 9.82
CA PHE A 21 -17.60 -6.19 8.98
C PHE A 21 -18.32 -5.32 7.94
N LYS A 22 -18.41 -5.82 6.73
CA LYS A 22 -19.30 -5.28 5.70
C LYS A 22 -20.05 -6.40 5.03
N ILE A 23 -21.36 -6.43 5.27
CA ILE A 23 -22.28 -7.38 4.70
C ILE A 23 -23.38 -6.58 3.99
N PHE A 24 -23.64 -6.92 2.75
CA PHE A 24 -24.72 -6.34 1.94
C PHE A 24 -25.96 -7.21 2.07
N GLY A 25 -27.14 -6.59 2.10
CA GLY A 25 -28.45 -7.23 2.24
C GLY A 25 -29.25 -6.60 3.38
N ASP A 26 -30.57 -6.66 3.29
CA ASP A 26 -31.49 -5.97 4.19
C ASP A 26 -31.43 -6.50 5.62
N ASN A 27 -31.17 -7.81 5.80
CA ASN A 27 -31.08 -8.48 7.09
C ASN A 27 -29.66 -8.58 7.67
N ALA A 28 -28.65 -8.02 7.00
CA ALA A 28 -27.25 -8.20 7.32
C ALA A 28 -26.90 -7.91 8.78
N LYS A 29 -27.35 -6.78 9.34
CA LYS A 29 -27.09 -6.41 10.75
C LYS A 29 -27.72 -7.38 11.74
N LYS A 30 -28.96 -7.81 11.48
CA LYS A 30 -29.69 -8.72 12.36
C LYS A 30 -29.04 -10.11 12.37
N MET A 31 -28.65 -10.61 11.19
CA MET A 31 -27.95 -11.88 11.05
C MET A 31 -26.59 -11.86 11.75
N LEU A 32 -25.80 -10.78 11.53
CA LEU A 32 -24.49 -10.66 12.16
C LEU A 32 -24.58 -10.62 13.70
N ALA A 33 -25.56 -9.94 14.26
CA ALA A 33 -25.83 -9.91 15.69
C ALA A 33 -26.19 -11.31 16.23
N GLY A 34 -26.94 -12.12 15.46
CA GLY A 34 -27.34 -13.47 15.85
C GLY A 34 -26.21 -14.48 15.91
N VAL A 35 -25.12 -14.28 15.14
CA VAL A 35 -23.97 -15.20 15.09
C VAL A 35 -22.76 -14.72 15.90
N GLN A 36 -22.90 -13.61 16.65
CA GLN A 36 -21.84 -13.02 17.48
C GLN A 36 -20.49 -12.83 16.76
N GLY A 37 -20.56 -12.47 15.46
CA GLY A 37 -19.36 -12.25 14.62
C GLY A 37 -18.76 -13.51 14.00
N ASN A 38 -19.30 -14.70 14.27
CA ASN A 38 -18.89 -15.94 13.59
C ASN A 38 -19.67 -16.09 12.29
N VAL A 39 -19.15 -15.49 11.20
CA VAL A 39 -19.82 -15.39 9.91
C VAL A 39 -19.54 -16.63 9.04
N ASP A 40 -20.57 -17.42 8.75
CA ASP A 40 -20.56 -18.42 7.68
C ASP A 40 -21.04 -17.75 6.38
N ALA A 41 -20.13 -17.53 5.43
CA ALA A 41 -20.41 -16.83 4.17
C ALA A 41 -21.52 -17.52 3.37
N LYS A 42 -21.60 -18.88 3.41
CA LYS A 42 -22.61 -19.64 2.69
C LYS A 42 -24.01 -19.45 3.30
N ALA A 43 -24.12 -19.51 4.62
CA ALA A 43 -25.39 -19.28 5.33
C ALA A 43 -25.90 -17.85 5.09
N PHE A 44 -25.01 -16.87 5.01
CA PHE A 44 -25.37 -15.50 4.67
C PHE A 44 -25.81 -15.36 3.22
N GLN A 45 -25.16 -16.04 2.28
CA GLN A 45 -25.54 -16.05 0.87
C GLN A 45 -26.91 -16.71 0.66
N ASP A 46 -27.17 -17.83 1.31
CA ASP A 46 -28.47 -18.52 1.25
C ASP A 46 -29.61 -17.66 1.80
N ALA A 47 -29.29 -16.73 2.70
CA ALA A 47 -30.23 -15.72 3.23
C ALA A 47 -30.28 -14.42 2.41
N GLY A 48 -29.67 -14.40 1.21
CA GLY A 48 -29.68 -13.21 0.31
C GLY A 48 -28.71 -12.10 0.74
N CYS A 49 -27.72 -12.40 1.59
CA CYS A 49 -26.69 -11.48 2.01
C CYS A 49 -25.34 -11.78 1.36
N ILE A 50 -24.55 -10.76 1.05
CA ILE A 50 -23.19 -10.91 0.51
C ILE A 50 -22.17 -10.39 1.52
N VAL A 51 -21.26 -11.24 1.94
CA VAL A 51 -20.16 -10.89 2.85
C VAL A 51 -19.04 -10.24 2.04
N GLY A 52 -18.86 -8.94 2.19
CA GLY A 52 -17.80 -8.20 1.49
C GLY A 52 -16.54 -8.02 2.35
N VAL A 53 -16.69 -7.87 3.69
CA VAL A 53 -15.60 -7.83 4.66
C VAL A 53 -16.04 -8.60 5.90
N ASN A 54 -15.17 -9.47 6.38
CA ASN A 54 -15.41 -10.35 7.51
C ASN A 54 -14.30 -10.20 8.55
N ASN A 55 -14.58 -9.51 9.64
CA ASN A 55 -13.71 -9.35 10.82
C ASN A 55 -12.30 -8.80 10.51
N ALA A 56 -12.22 -7.75 9.67
CA ALA A 56 -10.94 -7.15 9.35
C ALA A 56 -10.41 -6.29 10.51
N SER A 57 -9.21 -6.62 11.00
CA SER A 57 -8.53 -5.90 12.08
C SER A 57 -7.07 -5.63 11.70
N PHE A 58 -6.65 -4.36 11.70
CA PHE A 58 -5.27 -3.95 11.41
C PHE A 58 -5.04 -2.48 11.75
N GLU A 59 -3.76 -2.11 11.74
CA GLU A 59 -3.28 -0.76 12.01
C GLU A 59 -2.41 -0.26 10.85
N VAL A 60 -2.47 1.05 10.56
CA VAL A 60 -1.54 1.73 9.64
C VAL A 60 -0.92 2.90 10.36
N PHE A 61 0.39 2.98 10.39
CA PHE A 61 1.12 4.05 11.05
C PHE A 61 1.47 5.18 10.08
N LYS A 62 1.84 6.34 10.63
CA LYS A 62 2.21 7.50 9.83
C LYS A 62 3.40 7.19 8.91
N GLY A 63 3.21 7.45 7.62
CA GLY A 63 4.20 7.21 6.58
C GLY A 63 4.21 5.79 6.02
N ASP A 64 3.50 4.83 6.65
CA ASP A 64 3.41 3.45 6.16
C ASP A 64 2.64 3.38 4.84
N MET A 65 3.07 2.49 3.97
CA MET A 65 2.31 2.03 2.81
C MET A 65 1.81 0.60 3.06
N LEU A 66 0.52 0.49 3.42
CA LEU A 66 -0.16 -0.81 3.52
C LEU A 66 -0.83 -1.13 2.19
N VAL A 67 -0.43 -2.24 1.57
CA VAL A 67 -1.08 -2.76 0.38
C VAL A 67 -2.06 -3.86 0.77
N VAL A 68 -3.33 -3.72 0.35
CA VAL A 68 -4.36 -4.75 0.48
C VAL A 68 -4.50 -5.45 -0.86
N MET A 69 -4.18 -6.74 -0.92
CA MET A 69 -4.22 -7.51 -2.15
C MET A 69 -5.08 -8.78 -2.04
N GLY A 70 -5.33 -9.44 -3.17
CA GLY A 70 -6.10 -10.68 -3.28
C GLY A 70 -6.85 -10.73 -4.61
N LEU A 71 -7.48 -11.86 -4.93
CA LEU A 71 -8.20 -12.05 -6.17
C LEU A 71 -9.42 -11.13 -6.30
N SER A 72 -9.97 -11.00 -7.52
CA SER A 72 -11.21 -10.25 -7.76
C SER A 72 -12.33 -10.81 -6.87
N GLY A 73 -13.12 -9.92 -6.26
CA GLY A 73 -14.20 -10.32 -5.35
C GLY A 73 -13.78 -10.60 -3.90
N SER A 74 -12.49 -10.58 -3.55
CA SER A 74 -12.02 -10.87 -2.17
C SER A 74 -12.39 -9.80 -1.13
N GLY A 75 -12.96 -8.65 -1.52
CA GLY A 75 -13.45 -7.62 -0.58
C GLY A 75 -12.55 -6.38 -0.43
N LYS A 76 -11.41 -6.31 -1.11
CA LYS A 76 -10.40 -5.22 -1.01
C LYS A 76 -10.99 -3.81 -1.17
N SER A 77 -11.60 -3.54 -2.32
CA SER A 77 -12.22 -2.22 -2.60
C SER A 77 -13.39 -1.95 -1.66
N THR A 78 -14.08 -3.00 -1.19
CA THR A 78 -15.14 -2.86 -0.17
C THR A 78 -14.55 -2.39 1.16
N LEU A 79 -13.44 -2.99 1.59
CA LEU A 79 -12.71 -2.59 2.80
C LEU A 79 -12.22 -1.13 2.68
N LEU A 80 -11.55 -0.79 1.58
CA LEU A 80 -11.09 0.58 1.31
C LEU A 80 -12.26 1.59 1.38
N ARG A 81 -13.41 1.26 0.77
CA ARG A 81 -14.61 2.11 0.78
C ARG A 81 -15.24 2.23 2.18
N CYS A 82 -15.10 1.22 3.04
CA CYS A 82 -15.51 1.33 4.44
C CYS A 82 -14.59 2.28 5.21
N ILE A 83 -13.26 2.19 5.02
CA ILE A 83 -12.27 3.02 5.72
C ILE A 83 -12.32 4.48 5.24
N SER A 84 -12.60 4.73 3.96
CA SER A 84 -12.84 6.07 3.43
C SER A 84 -14.28 6.58 3.70
N LYS A 85 -15.12 5.76 4.38
CA LYS A 85 -16.54 6.03 4.66
C LYS A 85 -17.41 6.25 3.41
N LEU A 86 -16.94 5.86 2.22
CA LEU A 86 -17.77 5.85 1.00
C LEU A 86 -18.89 4.81 1.10
N THR A 87 -18.67 3.76 1.90
CA THR A 87 -19.66 2.75 2.25
C THR A 87 -19.67 2.59 3.78
N ASN A 88 -20.85 2.46 4.37
CA ASN A 88 -20.93 2.20 5.81
C ASN A 88 -20.55 0.76 6.13
N ALA A 89 -19.69 0.55 7.11
CA ALA A 89 -19.47 -0.76 7.71
C ALA A 89 -20.77 -1.27 8.38
N THR A 90 -20.94 -2.59 8.40
CA THR A 90 -22.10 -3.23 9.07
C THR A 90 -21.90 -3.27 10.57
N ALA A 91 -20.66 -3.57 11.02
CA ALA A 91 -20.24 -3.57 12.41
C ALA A 91 -18.71 -3.34 12.51
N GLY A 92 -18.19 -3.28 13.73
CA GLY A 92 -16.81 -3.02 14.06
C GLY A 92 -16.53 -1.55 14.33
N LYS A 93 -15.26 -1.17 14.40
CA LYS A 93 -14.82 0.21 14.64
C LYS A 93 -13.72 0.60 13.65
N ILE A 94 -13.73 1.85 13.22
CA ILE A 94 -12.70 2.42 12.35
C ILE A 94 -12.32 3.77 12.95
N TYR A 95 -11.04 3.91 13.28
CA TYR A 95 -10.51 5.17 13.79
C TYR A 95 -9.54 5.79 12.79
N ILE A 96 -9.66 7.10 12.62
CA ILE A 96 -8.72 7.92 11.84
C ILE A 96 -8.14 8.97 12.79
N ASP A 97 -6.83 8.96 12.99
CA ASP A 97 -6.13 9.79 13.99
C ASP A 97 -6.82 9.74 15.38
N GLY A 98 -7.20 8.55 15.81
CA GLY A 98 -7.88 8.31 17.08
C GLY A 98 -9.36 8.73 17.14
N GLN A 99 -9.93 9.28 16.07
CA GLN A 99 -11.35 9.66 15.98
C GLN A 99 -12.19 8.53 15.39
N ASP A 100 -13.29 8.17 16.04
CA ASP A 100 -14.23 7.15 15.55
C ASP A 100 -14.95 7.63 14.28
N LEU A 101 -14.51 7.10 13.13
CA LEU A 101 -15.06 7.43 11.83
C LEU A 101 -16.54 7.05 11.69
N LEU A 102 -16.98 5.97 12.36
CA LEU A 102 -18.35 5.48 12.24
C LEU A 102 -19.33 6.34 13.05
N ALA A 103 -18.87 6.98 14.12
CA ALA A 103 -19.66 7.89 14.96
C ALA A 103 -19.75 9.32 14.40
N MET A 104 -18.92 9.68 13.40
CA MET A 104 -18.92 11.03 12.81
C MET A 104 -20.23 11.40 12.15
N ASN A 105 -20.70 12.64 12.41
CA ASN A 105 -21.77 13.25 11.64
C ASN A 105 -21.28 13.71 10.25
N ASN A 106 -22.21 14.08 9.36
CA ASN A 106 -21.90 14.48 7.99
C ASN A 106 -20.93 15.67 7.92
N LYS A 107 -21.05 16.66 8.82
CA LYS A 107 -20.18 17.84 8.81
C LYS A 107 -18.72 17.44 9.16
N GLN A 108 -18.54 16.64 10.21
CA GLN A 108 -17.24 16.12 10.61
C GLN A 108 -16.59 15.26 9.50
N LEU A 109 -17.40 14.41 8.85
CA LEU A 109 -16.94 13.58 7.75
C LEU A 109 -16.49 14.39 6.51
N ILE A 110 -17.24 15.45 6.17
CA ILE A 110 -16.86 16.36 5.07
C ILE A 110 -15.53 17.05 5.41
N GLU A 111 -15.37 17.56 6.63
CA GLU A 111 -14.12 18.20 7.07
C GLU A 111 -12.93 17.23 7.07
N LEU A 112 -13.12 16.00 7.54
CA LEU A 112 -12.08 14.97 7.51
C LEU A 112 -11.63 14.68 6.07
N ARG A 113 -12.58 14.47 5.14
CA ARG A 113 -12.27 14.19 3.73
C ARG A 113 -11.59 15.36 3.05
N ARG A 114 -12.06 16.59 3.27
CA ARG A 114 -11.51 17.80 2.65
C ARG A 114 -10.07 18.09 3.09
N ASN A 115 -9.71 17.72 4.31
CA ASN A 115 -8.44 18.12 4.89
C ASN A 115 -7.42 16.98 4.99
N LYS A 116 -7.87 15.73 5.14
CA LYS A 116 -6.98 14.62 5.48
C LYS A 116 -6.96 13.46 4.49
N MET A 117 -7.96 13.31 3.62
CA MET A 117 -8.11 12.14 2.77
C MET A 117 -8.00 12.49 1.30
N GLY A 118 -7.01 11.94 0.60
CA GLY A 118 -6.95 11.91 -0.86
C GLY A 118 -7.39 10.54 -1.37
N MET A 119 -8.01 10.49 -2.55
CA MET A 119 -8.42 9.23 -3.15
C MET A 119 -8.18 9.19 -4.66
N VAL A 120 -7.59 8.10 -5.13
CA VAL A 120 -7.45 7.75 -6.54
C VAL A 120 -8.33 6.53 -6.81
N PHE A 121 -9.13 6.60 -7.86
CA PHE A 121 -10.08 5.55 -8.25
C PHE A 121 -9.55 4.76 -9.44
N GLN A 122 -9.96 3.51 -9.57
CA GLN A 122 -9.62 2.60 -10.65
C GLN A 122 -9.94 3.17 -12.04
N SER A 123 -11.04 3.89 -12.20
CA SER A 123 -11.49 4.46 -13.47
C SER A 123 -11.11 5.94 -13.65
N PHE A 124 -10.01 6.39 -12.99
CA PHE A 124 -9.52 7.77 -12.95
C PHE A 124 -10.54 8.78 -12.38
N ALA A 125 -11.83 8.55 -12.57
CA ALA A 125 -12.97 9.38 -12.12
C ALA A 125 -12.80 10.88 -12.45
N LEU A 126 -12.19 11.21 -13.59
CA LEU A 126 -12.02 12.59 -14.04
C LEU A 126 -13.36 13.20 -14.47
N LEU A 127 -13.50 14.50 -14.28
CA LEU A 127 -14.65 15.28 -14.75
C LEU A 127 -14.46 15.53 -16.25
N PRO A 128 -15.26 14.90 -17.14
CA PRO A 128 -14.98 14.89 -18.58
C PRO A 128 -15.17 16.24 -19.27
N HIS A 129 -15.92 17.14 -18.64
CA HIS A 129 -16.21 18.51 -19.09
C HIS A 129 -15.23 19.55 -18.54
N LYS A 130 -14.23 19.14 -17.77
CA LYS A 130 -13.20 19.98 -17.19
C LYS A 130 -11.84 19.64 -17.78
N THR A 131 -11.01 20.66 -17.95
CA THR A 131 -9.60 20.51 -18.38
C THR A 131 -8.75 19.81 -17.30
N VAL A 132 -7.50 19.50 -17.61
CA VAL A 132 -6.51 18.99 -16.64
C VAL A 132 -6.43 19.92 -15.43
N LEU A 133 -6.17 21.21 -15.69
CA LEU A 133 -6.03 22.21 -14.63
C LEU A 133 -7.29 22.33 -13.79
N GLU A 134 -8.44 22.37 -14.40
CA GLU A 134 -9.73 22.46 -13.70
C GLU A 134 -10.05 21.21 -12.89
N ASN A 135 -9.70 20.00 -13.38
CA ASN A 135 -9.83 18.76 -12.62
C ASN A 135 -8.98 18.78 -11.35
N ILE A 136 -7.74 19.27 -11.45
CA ILE A 136 -6.81 19.35 -10.32
C ILE A 136 -7.21 20.46 -9.34
N ALA A 137 -7.69 21.59 -9.84
CA ALA A 137 -8.15 22.73 -9.02
C ALA A 137 -9.48 22.42 -8.30
N PHE A 138 -10.31 21.53 -8.82
CA PHE A 138 -11.67 21.26 -8.33
C PHE A 138 -11.73 20.97 -6.81
N PRO A 139 -10.94 20.05 -6.23
CA PRO A 139 -11.00 19.78 -4.79
C PRO A 139 -10.58 21.00 -3.94
N LEU A 140 -9.68 21.84 -4.42
CA LEU A 140 -9.27 23.06 -3.74
C LEU A 140 -10.39 24.08 -3.69
N GLN A 141 -11.16 24.23 -4.79
CA GLN A 141 -12.33 25.09 -4.86
C GLN A 141 -13.46 24.59 -3.93
N VAL A 142 -13.69 23.26 -3.91
CA VAL A 142 -14.66 22.63 -3.00
C VAL A 142 -14.26 22.81 -1.53
N LYS A 143 -12.95 22.87 -1.23
CA LYS A 143 -12.43 23.17 0.10
C LYS A 143 -12.68 24.62 0.53
N GLY A 144 -13.01 25.53 -0.41
CA GLY A 144 -13.29 26.93 -0.17
C GLY A 144 -12.11 27.87 -0.48
N GLY A 145 -11.09 27.37 -1.20
CA GLY A 145 -9.99 28.19 -1.70
C GLY A 145 -10.47 29.23 -2.72
N SER A 146 -9.78 30.37 -2.79
CA SER A 146 -10.02 31.35 -3.86
C SER A 146 -9.69 30.70 -5.21
N THR A 147 -10.37 31.15 -6.27
CA THR A 147 -10.11 30.63 -7.62
C THR A 147 -8.65 30.79 -8.02
N GLN A 148 -8.04 31.93 -7.71
CA GLN A 148 -6.68 32.24 -8.06
C GLN A 148 -5.66 31.36 -7.33
N ASP A 149 -5.82 31.16 -6.00
CA ASP A 149 -4.95 30.27 -5.22
C ASP A 149 -5.11 28.80 -5.64
N SER A 150 -6.35 28.38 -5.94
CA SER A 150 -6.65 27.04 -6.42
C SER A 150 -5.98 26.75 -7.76
N ILE A 151 -5.99 27.71 -8.70
CA ILE A 151 -5.31 27.58 -9.99
C ILE A 151 -3.80 27.52 -9.80
N LYS A 152 -3.22 28.38 -8.96
CA LYS A 152 -1.78 28.39 -8.69
C LYS A 152 -1.30 27.05 -8.13
N LYS A 153 -1.96 26.53 -7.09
CA LYS A 153 -1.62 25.21 -6.53
C LYS A 153 -1.85 24.07 -7.53
N ALA A 154 -2.89 24.15 -8.36
CA ALA A 154 -3.12 23.18 -9.40
C ALA A 154 -2.02 23.17 -10.46
N MET A 155 -1.46 24.34 -10.82
CA MET A 155 -0.29 24.43 -11.71
C MET A 155 0.94 23.74 -11.10
N ASP A 156 1.22 23.97 -9.81
CA ASP A 156 2.32 23.28 -9.10
C ASP A 156 2.13 21.76 -9.15
N MET A 157 0.90 21.26 -9.06
CA MET A 157 0.60 19.84 -9.18
C MET A 157 0.73 19.31 -10.62
N VAL A 158 0.38 20.12 -11.63
CA VAL A 158 0.61 19.78 -13.05
C VAL A 158 2.10 19.53 -13.30
N GLU A 159 2.96 20.43 -12.83
CA GLU A 159 4.41 20.29 -12.93
C GLU A 159 4.93 19.08 -12.15
N LEU A 160 4.44 18.86 -10.93
CA LEU A 160 4.83 17.74 -10.07
C LEU A 160 4.65 16.38 -10.73
N VAL A 161 3.56 16.21 -11.53
CA VAL A 161 3.24 14.96 -12.21
C VAL A 161 3.67 14.93 -13.69
N GLY A 162 4.45 15.92 -14.14
CA GLY A 162 5.01 15.97 -15.49
C GLY A 162 3.95 16.13 -16.59
N LEU A 163 2.93 16.97 -16.36
CA LEU A 163 1.88 17.29 -17.33
C LEU A 163 1.97 18.72 -17.86
N GLY A 164 3.12 19.41 -17.69
CA GLY A 164 3.36 20.74 -18.23
C GLY A 164 3.05 20.85 -19.72
N GLY A 165 2.38 21.92 -20.16
CA GLY A 165 1.90 22.13 -21.51
C GLY A 165 0.56 21.42 -21.85
N ARG A 166 -0.07 20.70 -20.90
CA ARG A 166 -1.34 19.98 -21.09
C ARG A 166 -2.47 20.51 -20.20
N GLU A 167 -2.31 21.67 -19.59
CA GLU A 167 -3.22 22.27 -18.62
C GLU A 167 -4.64 22.44 -19.15
N ASN A 168 -4.74 22.77 -20.44
CA ASN A 168 -6.00 23.05 -21.12
C ASN A 168 -6.60 21.83 -21.85
N TYR A 169 -5.95 20.66 -21.79
CA TYR A 169 -6.46 19.43 -22.41
C TYR A 169 -7.61 18.86 -21.59
N PHE A 170 -8.59 18.27 -22.27
CA PHE A 170 -9.67 17.51 -21.66
C PHE A 170 -9.26 16.04 -21.49
N PRO A 171 -9.90 15.28 -20.55
CA PRO A 171 -9.58 13.87 -20.35
C PRO A 171 -9.56 13.01 -21.60
N ARG A 172 -10.48 13.26 -22.56
CA ARG A 172 -10.57 12.54 -23.85
C ARG A 172 -9.35 12.73 -24.77
N GLU A 173 -8.56 13.77 -24.53
CA GLU A 173 -7.38 14.12 -25.31
C GLU A 173 -6.07 13.54 -24.70
N LEU A 174 -6.19 12.80 -23.59
CA LEU A 174 -5.09 12.26 -22.83
C LEU A 174 -5.01 10.74 -22.96
N SER A 175 -3.79 10.20 -22.98
CA SER A 175 -3.58 8.76 -22.80
C SER A 175 -4.00 8.29 -21.39
N GLY A 176 -4.21 6.98 -21.20
CA GLY A 176 -4.57 6.41 -19.89
C GLY A 176 -3.58 6.78 -18.77
N GLY A 177 -2.27 6.71 -19.05
CA GLY A 177 -1.24 7.13 -18.08
C GLY A 177 -1.31 8.62 -17.75
N GLN A 178 -1.61 9.48 -18.72
CA GLN A 178 -1.80 10.92 -18.49
C GLN A 178 -3.06 11.18 -17.66
N GLN A 179 -4.17 10.48 -17.95
CA GLN A 179 -5.39 10.56 -17.14
C GLN A 179 -5.12 10.13 -15.69
N GLN A 180 -4.33 9.07 -15.49
CA GLN A 180 -3.90 8.61 -14.17
C GLN A 180 -3.09 9.69 -13.43
N ARG A 181 -2.13 10.33 -14.10
CA ARG A 181 -1.36 11.46 -13.55
C ARG A 181 -2.26 12.61 -13.11
N VAL A 182 -3.31 12.94 -13.88
CA VAL A 182 -4.32 13.94 -13.48
C VAL A 182 -5.07 13.50 -12.23
N GLY A 183 -5.48 12.23 -12.14
CA GLY A 183 -6.15 11.66 -10.97
C GLY A 183 -5.28 11.72 -9.70
N ILE A 184 -3.99 11.39 -9.85
CA ILE A 184 -2.97 11.50 -8.79
C ILE A 184 -2.82 12.97 -8.35
N ALA A 185 -2.55 13.89 -9.28
CA ALA A 185 -2.39 15.31 -9.01
C ALA A 185 -3.61 15.91 -8.32
N ARG A 186 -4.83 15.59 -8.80
CA ARG A 186 -6.09 16.01 -8.18
C ARG A 186 -6.21 15.54 -6.74
N SER A 187 -5.85 14.29 -6.47
CA SER A 187 -5.94 13.72 -5.12
C SER A 187 -4.92 14.32 -4.15
N LEU A 188 -3.76 14.74 -4.66
CA LEU A 188 -2.68 15.36 -3.88
C LEU A 188 -2.86 16.87 -3.70
N ALA A 189 -3.65 17.54 -4.54
CA ALA A 189 -3.82 19.01 -4.52
C ALA A 189 -4.27 19.57 -3.16
N ILE A 190 -5.06 18.79 -2.40
CA ILE A 190 -5.49 19.16 -1.04
C ILE A 190 -4.46 18.86 0.04
N GLU A 191 -3.29 18.30 -0.33
CA GLU A 191 -2.20 17.91 0.58
C GLU A 191 -2.67 16.92 1.68
N PRO A 192 -3.30 15.79 1.31
CA PRO A 192 -3.87 14.87 2.30
C PRO A 192 -2.79 14.22 3.17
N ASP A 193 -3.13 13.86 4.41
CA ASP A 193 -2.27 13.07 5.29
C ASP A 193 -2.36 11.58 4.94
N ILE A 194 -3.56 11.12 4.52
CA ILE A 194 -3.87 9.74 4.16
C ILE A 194 -4.26 9.68 2.69
N TRP A 195 -3.66 8.75 1.96
CA TRP A 195 -3.89 8.59 0.55
C TRP A 195 -4.42 7.19 0.25
N PHE A 196 -5.65 7.12 -0.24
CA PHE A 196 -6.34 5.89 -0.64
C PHE A 196 -6.21 5.68 -2.14
N LEU A 197 -5.79 4.48 -2.56
CA LEU A 197 -5.65 4.13 -3.97
C LEU A 197 -6.39 2.82 -4.23
N ASP A 198 -7.43 2.86 -5.06
CA ASP A 198 -8.25 1.70 -5.44
C ASP A 198 -7.84 1.23 -6.83
N GLU A 199 -6.95 0.23 -6.93
CA GLU A 199 -6.39 -0.34 -8.16
C GLU A 199 -5.90 0.73 -9.17
N PRO A 200 -5.02 1.66 -8.78
CA PRO A 200 -4.74 2.85 -9.58
C PRO A 200 -4.08 2.55 -10.93
N PHE A 201 -3.42 1.40 -11.09
CA PHE A 201 -2.68 1.09 -12.31
C PHE A 201 -3.29 -0.04 -13.14
N SER A 202 -4.45 -0.59 -12.72
CA SER A 202 -5.08 -1.75 -13.38
C SER A 202 -5.53 -1.48 -14.83
N ALA A 203 -5.88 -0.24 -15.15
CA ALA A 203 -6.34 0.18 -16.48
C ALA A 203 -5.19 0.56 -17.45
N LEU A 204 -3.93 0.42 -17.02
CA LEU A 204 -2.76 0.79 -17.80
C LEU A 204 -2.11 -0.43 -18.46
N ASP A 205 -1.54 -0.24 -19.66
CA ASP A 205 -0.70 -1.25 -20.28
C ASP A 205 0.58 -1.51 -19.46
N PRO A 206 1.26 -2.68 -19.63
CA PRO A 206 2.36 -3.08 -18.75
C PRO A 206 3.54 -2.10 -18.72
N LEU A 207 3.87 -1.44 -19.85
CA LEU A 207 5.00 -0.52 -19.92
C LEU A 207 4.69 0.76 -19.15
N ILE A 208 3.54 1.37 -19.44
CA ILE A 208 3.08 2.59 -18.77
C ILE A 208 2.84 2.34 -17.29
N ARG A 209 2.34 1.15 -16.91
CA ARG A 209 2.16 0.74 -15.52
C ARG A 209 3.48 0.81 -14.75
N LYS A 210 4.57 0.25 -15.30
CA LYS A 210 5.89 0.27 -14.68
C LYS A 210 6.40 1.71 -14.50
N GLU A 211 6.29 2.54 -15.53
CA GLU A 211 6.66 3.96 -15.45
C GLU A 211 5.87 4.71 -14.37
N MET A 212 4.56 4.44 -14.27
CA MET A 212 3.69 5.04 -13.27
C MET A 212 4.00 4.58 -11.84
N GLN A 213 4.41 3.34 -11.65
CA GLN A 213 4.87 2.82 -10.35
C GLN A 213 6.19 3.50 -9.92
N ASP A 214 7.14 3.67 -10.87
CA ASP A 214 8.39 4.39 -10.61
C ASP A 214 8.14 5.83 -10.17
N GLU A 215 7.27 6.52 -10.90
CA GLU A 215 6.87 7.89 -10.59
C GLU A 215 6.13 7.98 -9.25
N PHE A 216 5.27 7.02 -8.94
CA PHE A 216 4.58 6.93 -7.66
C PHE A 216 5.55 6.78 -6.49
N LEU A 217 6.56 5.88 -6.61
CA LEU A 217 7.60 5.72 -5.60
C LEU A 217 8.42 7.00 -5.41
N ARG A 218 8.75 7.69 -6.52
CA ARG A 218 9.43 8.99 -6.46
C ARG A 218 8.61 10.02 -5.68
N LEU A 219 7.31 10.12 -5.99
CA LEU A 219 6.40 11.03 -5.29
C LEU A 219 6.27 10.67 -3.80
N GLN A 220 6.13 9.38 -3.47
CA GLN A 220 6.04 8.93 -2.08
C GLN A 220 7.30 9.25 -1.30
N GLY A 221 8.49 9.07 -1.89
CA GLY A 221 9.78 9.43 -1.28
C GLY A 221 9.89 10.91 -0.90
N VAL A 222 9.26 11.80 -1.68
CA VAL A 222 9.24 13.25 -1.41
C VAL A 222 8.12 13.62 -0.43
N LEU A 223 6.93 13.05 -0.58
CA LEU A 223 5.72 13.46 0.13
C LEU A 223 5.50 12.73 1.46
N ASN A 224 6.07 11.52 1.61
CA ASN A 224 5.98 10.68 2.81
C ASN A 224 4.56 10.55 3.39
N LYS A 225 3.58 10.22 2.53
CA LYS A 225 2.18 10.08 2.90
C LYS A 225 1.89 8.71 3.53
N THR A 226 0.88 8.65 4.41
CA THR A 226 0.31 7.37 4.85
C THR A 226 -0.60 6.83 3.76
N ILE A 227 -0.36 5.60 3.28
CA ILE A 227 -1.02 5.07 2.09
C ILE A 227 -1.75 3.77 2.41
N LEU A 228 -3.00 3.68 1.97
CA LEU A 228 -3.73 2.42 1.84
C LEU A 228 -3.98 2.16 0.36
N PHE A 229 -3.29 1.17 -0.17
CA PHE A 229 -3.27 0.84 -1.59
C PHE A 229 -3.97 -0.50 -1.82
N VAL A 230 -4.82 -0.59 -2.82
CA VAL A 230 -5.50 -1.83 -3.21
C VAL A 230 -5.01 -2.26 -4.58
N THR A 231 -4.64 -3.52 -4.72
CA THR A 231 -4.27 -4.14 -6.00
C THR A 231 -4.64 -5.62 -6.04
N HIS A 232 -4.67 -6.19 -7.23
CA HIS A 232 -4.71 -7.64 -7.45
C HIS A 232 -3.38 -8.19 -7.99
N ASP A 233 -2.40 -7.32 -8.24
CA ASP A 233 -1.09 -7.64 -8.77
C ASP A 233 -0.10 -7.82 -7.61
N PHE A 234 0.49 -9.03 -7.49
CA PHE A 234 1.40 -9.36 -6.41
C PHE A 234 2.78 -8.71 -6.58
N ASP A 235 3.29 -8.61 -7.81
CA ASP A 235 4.55 -7.93 -8.08
C ASP A 235 4.46 -6.44 -7.70
N GLU A 236 3.31 -5.83 -7.97
CA GLU A 236 3.04 -4.45 -7.54
C GLU A 236 3.04 -4.33 -6.00
N ALA A 237 2.38 -5.26 -5.30
CA ALA A 237 2.38 -5.28 -3.84
C ALA A 237 3.79 -5.45 -3.26
N LEU A 238 4.58 -6.38 -3.81
CA LEU A 238 5.97 -6.61 -3.38
C LEU A 238 6.86 -5.39 -3.57
N ARG A 239 6.63 -4.65 -4.67
CA ARG A 239 7.45 -3.49 -5.04
C ARG A 239 7.16 -2.26 -4.20
N LEU A 240 5.88 -2.05 -3.85
CA LEU A 240 5.41 -0.80 -3.26
C LEU A 240 5.26 -0.86 -1.74
N ALA A 241 4.91 -2.02 -1.17
CA ALA A 241 4.44 -2.12 0.20
C ALA A 241 5.52 -2.11 1.26
N ASP A 242 5.29 -1.42 2.37
CA ASP A 242 5.96 -1.71 3.64
C ASP A 242 5.37 -2.96 4.28
N ARG A 243 4.03 -3.13 4.19
CA ARG A 243 3.29 -4.30 4.63
C ARG A 243 2.19 -4.66 3.65
N ILE A 244 1.92 -5.96 3.50
CA ILE A 244 0.88 -6.48 2.62
C ILE A 244 -0.16 -7.19 3.48
N ALA A 245 -1.46 -6.89 3.24
CA ALA A 245 -2.60 -7.64 3.75
C ALA A 245 -3.20 -8.46 2.61
N ILE A 246 -3.10 -9.78 2.65
CA ILE A 246 -3.69 -10.67 1.65
C ILE A 246 -5.11 -11.02 2.07
N MET A 247 -6.09 -10.67 1.21
CA MET A 247 -7.51 -10.92 1.47
C MET A 247 -8.06 -12.06 0.61
N LYS A 248 -8.88 -12.89 1.26
CA LYS A 248 -9.69 -13.93 0.61
C LYS A 248 -11.09 -13.93 1.24
N ASP A 249 -12.13 -13.94 0.41
CA ASP A 249 -13.54 -14.07 0.84
C ASP A 249 -13.94 -13.12 2.00
N GLY A 250 -13.42 -11.89 1.94
CA GLY A 250 -13.65 -10.85 2.96
C GLY A 250 -12.75 -10.91 4.18
N VAL A 251 -11.92 -11.94 4.34
CA VAL A 251 -11.01 -12.17 5.47
C VAL A 251 -9.59 -11.76 5.11
N ILE A 252 -8.84 -11.19 6.06
CA ILE A 252 -7.39 -11.00 5.94
C ILE A 252 -6.72 -12.30 6.35
N GLU A 253 -6.18 -13.04 5.38
CA GLU A 253 -5.48 -14.32 5.58
C GLU A 253 -4.11 -14.13 6.25
N GLN A 254 -3.38 -13.09 5.81
CA GLN A 254 -2.08 -12.72 6.37
C GLN A 254 -1.85 -11.23 6.19
N LEU A 255 -1.22 -10.60 7.20
CA LEU A 255 -0.72 -9.24 7.15
C LEU A 255 0.70 -9.22 7.68
N ASP A 256 1.66 -8.90 6.81
CA ASP A 256 3.07 -8.91 7.17
C ASP A 256 3.92 -8.08 6.18
N THR A 257 5.24 -8.03 6.39
CA THR A 257 6.19 -7.50 5.41
C THR A 257 6.23 -8.37 4.15
N PRO A 258 6.56 -7.81 2.97
CA PRO A 258 6.71 -8.58 1.73
C PRO A 258 7.62 -9.80 1.89
N ALA A 259 8.77 -9.63 2.56
CA ALA A 259 9.71 -10.72 2.80
C ALA A 259 9.10 -11.85 3.64
N ASN A 260 8.38 -11.52 4.72
CA ASN A 260 7.79 -12.56 5.57
C ASN A 260 6.62 -13.29 4.90
N ILE A 261 5.84 -12.61 4.08
CA ILE A 261 4.79 -13.26 3.27
C ILE A 261 5.36 -14.29 2.30
N VAL A 262 6.48 -13.96 1.64
CA VAL A 262 7.13 -14.89 0.69
C VAL A 262 7.84 -16.04 1.39
N LEU A 263 8.48 -15.77 2.53
CA LEU A 263 9.27 -16.80 3.25
C LEU A 263 8.40 -17.69 4.14
N ASN A 264 7.33 -17.15 4.73
CA ASN A 264 6.49 -17.80 5.73
C ASN A 264 5.00 -17.62 5.39
N PRO A 265 4.51 -18.15 4.26
CA PRO A 265 3.09 -18.04 3.92
C PRO A 265 2.22 -18.74 4.97
N ALA A 266 1.24 -18.01 5.52
CA ALA A 266 0.42 -18.50 6.63
C ALA A 266 -0.62 -19.57 6.20
N THR A 267 -1.04 -19.54 4.93
CA THR A 267 -2.03 -20.48 4.38
C THR A 267 -1.63 -20.94 2.98
N GLU A 268 -2.22 -22.07 2.53
CA GLU A 268 -2.02 -22.54 1.15
C GLU A 268 -2.46 -21.50 0.11
N TYR A 269 -3.47 -20.69 0.44
CA TYR A 269 -3.89 -19.60 -0.43
C TYR A 269 -2.81 -18.53 -0.60
N VAL A 270 -2.14 -18.14 0.48
CA VAL A 270 -1.01 -17.20 0.43
C VAL A 270 0.17 -17.81 -0.31
N HIS A 271 0.46 -19.10 -0.05
CA HIS A 271 1.53 -19.84 -0.71
C HIS A 271 1.40 -19.80 -2.24
N LYS A 272 0.18 -19.92 -2.80
CA LYS A 272 -0.05 -19.83 -4.25
C LYS A 272 0.33 -18.51 -4.90
N PHE A 273 0.37 -17.41 -4.14
CA PHE A 273 0.89 -16.13 -4.65
C PHE A 273 2.42 -16.05 -4.58
N THR A 274 3.04 -16.85 -3.72
CA THR A 274 4.46 -16.72 -3.38
C THR A 274 5.36 -17.79 -3.98
N GLU A 275 4.77 -18.90 -4.50
CA GLU A 275 5.53 -20.07 -4.97
C GLU A 275 6.49 -19.77 -6.12
N ASP A 276 6.09 -18.85 -7.03
CA ASP A 276 6.90 -18.45 -8.19
C ASP A 276 7.73 -17.18 -7.96
N VAL A 277 7.65 -16.58 -6.75
CA VAL A 277 8.37 -15.33 -6.46
C VAL A 277 9.83 -15.60 -6.16
N PRO A 278 10.76 -15.05 -6.96
CA PRO A 278 12.18 -15.13 -6.68
C PRO A 278 12.51 -14.44 -5.35
N ARG A 279 13.18 -15.15 -4.44
CA ARG A 279 13.50 -14.66 -3.08
C ARG A 279 14.36 -13.39 -3.11
N GLU A 280 15.21 -13.26 -4.11
CA GLU A 280 16.08 -12.09 -4.31
C GLU A 280 15.32 -10.78 -4.49
N LYS A 281 14.04 -10.84 -4.94
CA LYS A 281 13.18 -9.65 -5.11
C LYS A 281 12.60 -9.10 -3.81
N VAL A 282 12.65 -9.88 -2.73
CA VAL A 282 12.02 -9.52 -1.45
C VAL A 282 12.98 -9.52 -0.28
N LEU A 283 14.10 -10.25 -0.36
CA LEU A 283 15.07 -10.32 0.72
C LEU A 283 15.95 -9.08 0.74
N LYS A 284 15.99 -8.41 1.91
CA LYS A 284 16.94 -7.36 2.19
C LYS A 284 18.29 -7.95 2.60
N ILE A 285 19.34 -7.22 2.36
CA ILE A 285 20.70 -7.63 2.73
C ILE A 285 20.82 -7.94 4.22
N GLU A 286 20.15 -7.17 5.08
CA GLU A 286 20.19 -7.40 6.54
C GLU A 286 19.72 -8.80 6.96
N SER A 287 18.86 -9.46 6.16
CA SER A 287 18.37 -10.82 6.46
C SER A 287 19.36 -11.93 6.10
N VAL A 288 20.40 -11.62 5.32
CA VAL A 288 21.37 -12.60 4.81
C VAL A 288 22.83 -12.26 5.13
N MET A 289 23.11 -11.03 5.58
CA MET A 289 24.46 -10.62 5.97
C MET A 289 24.91 -11.35 7.24
N ASP A 290 26.23 -11.38 7.46
CA ASP A 290 26.80 -11.73 8.75
C ASP A 290 26.91 -10.44 9.58
N PRO A 291 26.27 -10.37 10.76
CA PRO A 291 26.32 -9.18 11.60
C PRO A 291 27.71 -9.03 12.24
N GLY A 292 28.16 -7.79 12.39
CA GLY A 292 29.39 -7.43 13.06
C GLY A 292 30.40 -6.72 12.16
N GLU A 293 31.39 -6.07 12.79
CA GLU A 293 32.52 -5.46 12.10
C GLU A 293 33.61 -6.52 11.92
N SER A 294 33.79 -7.07 10.72
CA SER A 294 34.91 -7.91 10.38
C SER A 294 35.93 -7.12 9.55
N SER A 295 37.16 -7.05 10.00
CA SER A 295 38.21 -6.26 9.35
C SER A 295 39.06 -7.04 8.35
N GLU A 296 38.85 -8.34 8.17
CA GLU A 296 39.72 -9.16 7.34
C GLU A 296 39.04 -9.53 6.01
N ASN A 297 39.68 -9.14 4.91
CA ASN A 297 39.37 -9.57 3.54
C ASN A 297 38.04 -9.04 2.93
N VAL A 298 37.66 -7.79 3.24
CA VAL A 298 36.50 -7.09 2.69
C VAL A 298 36.93 -6.21 1.51
N GLY A 299 36.15 -6.19 0.43
CA GLY A 299 36.35 -5.31 -0.73
C GLY A 299 35.94 -3.85 -0.46
N ASP A 300 36.18 -2.98 -1.44
CA ASP A 300 35.82 -1.54 -1.35
C ASP A 300 34.34 -1.26 -1.54
N LEU A 301 33.59 -2.22 -2.09
CA LEU A 301 32.15 -2.09 -2.33
C LEU A 301 31.39 -2.01 -1.01
N ARG A 302 30.51 -1.01 -0.90
CA ARG A 302 29.60 -0.84 0.23
C ARG A 302 28.17 -0.94 -0.26
N VAL A 303 27.34 -1.70 0.45
CA VAL A 303 25.92 -1.88 0.14
C VAL A 303 25.06 -1.56 1.35
N SER A 304 23.89 -0.95 1.13
CA SER A 304 22.96 -0.65 2.23
C SER A 304 22.35 -1.93 2.79
N LYS A 305 22.24 -2.05 4.11
CA LYS A 305 21.54 -3.16 4.77
C LYS A 305 20.07 -3.27 4.34
N ASP A 306 19.45 -2.14 3.98
CA ASP A 306 18.06 -2.04 3.58
C ASP A 306 17.84 -2.33 2.08
N ALA A 307 18.91 -2.48 1.29
CA ALA A 307 18.82 -2.80 -0.13
C ALA A 307 18.30 -4.22 -0.35
N ILE A 308 17.51 -4.40 -1.42
CA ILE A 308 17.04 -5.72 -1.86
C ILE A 308 18.18 -6.43 -2.59
N ILE A 309 18.31 -7.75 -2.40
CA ILE A 309 19.40 -8.54 -2.97
C ILE A 309 19.47 -8.40 -4.49
N GLU A 310 18.32 -8.45 -5.18
CA GLU A 310 18.23 -8.31 -6.65
C GLU A 310 18.96 -7.04 -7.14
N THR A 311 18.81 -5.91 -6.43
CA THR A 311 19.37 -4.62 -6.86
C THR A 311 20.89 -4.51 -6.76
N VAL A 312 21.51 -5.37 -5.96
CA VAL A 312 22.96 -5.35 -5.70
C VAL A 312 23.67 -6.65 -6.12
N ALA A 313 22.91 -7.66 -6.53
CA ALA A 313 23.44 -9.00 -6.82
C ALA A 313 24.56 -8.97 -7.83
N GLU A 314 24.41 -8.26 -8.96
CA GLU A 314 25.43 -8.16 -9.99
C GLU A 314 26.73 -7.54 -9.46
N ALA A 315 26.62 -6.43 -8.73
CA ALA A 315 27.78 -5.75 -8.14
C ALA A 315 28.49 -6.63 -7.12
N VAL A 316 27.75 -7.30 -6.22
CA VAL A 316 28.31 -8.18 -5.21
C VAL A 316 28.95 -9.43 -5.82
N LEU A 317 28.35 -10.03 -6.85
CA LEU A 317 28.89 -11.21 -7.53
C LEU A 317 30.11 -10.90 -8.39
N SER A 318 30.29 -9.64 -8.81
CA SER A 318 31.49 -9.19 -9.53
C SER A 318 32.69 -9.03 -8.61
N GLU A 319 32.47 -8.96 -7.30
CA GLU A 319 33.53 -8.90 -6.30
C GLU A 319 34.06 -10.29 -5.96
N SER A 320 35.40 -10.41 -5.83
CA SER A 320 36.04 -11.66 -5.37
C SER A 320 36.08 -11.81 -3.85
N LYS A 321 35.72 -10.74 -3.12
CA LYS A 321 35.72 -10.64 -1.67
C LYS A 321 34.34 -10.35 -1.12
N ALA A 322 34.17 -10.52 0.20
CA ALA A 322 32.98 -10.05 0.89
C ALA A 322 32.87 -8.52 0.78
N VAL A 323 31.64 -8.00 0.78
CA VAL A 323 31.35 -6.56 0.71
C VAL A 323 30.88 -6.03 2.05
N SER A 324 31.19 -4.76 2.34
CA SER A 324 30.74 -4.09 3.56
C SER A 324 29.24 -3.76 3.49
N VAL A 325 28.49 -4.11 4.53
CA VAL A 325 27.09 -3.71 4.68
C VAL A 325 27.01 -2.53 5.63
N VAL A 326 26.34 -1.45 5.19
CA VAL A 326 26.26 -0.18 5.93
C VAL A 326 24.83 0.20 6.29
N ASP A 327 24.69 0.92 7.42
CA ASP A 327 23.43 1.57 7.82
C ASP A 327 23.20 2.93 7.11
N ALA A 328 22.08 3.59 7.41
CA ALA A 328 21.73 4.90 6.87
C ALA A 328 22.75 6.01 7.22
N ASN A 329 23.59 5.80 8.25
CA ASN A 329 24.66 6.70 8.66
C ASN A 329 26.03 6.32 8.07
N ASN A 330 26.06 5.40 7.09
CA ASN A 330 27.27 4.86 6.45
C ASN A 330 28.22 4.13 7.42
N ARG A 331 27.72 3.60 8.55
CA ARG A 331 28.47 2.78 9.49
C ARG A 331 28.38 1.33 9.07
N VAL A 332 29.48 0.60 9.11
CA VAL A 332 29.49 -0.84 8.83
C VAL A 332 28.74 -1.57 9.94
N VAL A 333 27.75 -2.36 9.57
CA VAL A 333 26.90 -3.16 10.47
C VAL A 333 27.00 -4.66 10.21
N GLY A 334 27.67 -5.05 9.12
CA GLY A 334 27.88 -6.46 8.76
C GLY A 334 28.66 -6.60 7.47
N ILE A 335 28.82 -7.84 7.03
CA ILE A 335 29.43 -8.22 5.76
C ILE A 335 28.52 -9.14 4.97
N LEU A 336 28.58 -9.04 3.65
CA LEU A 336 27.85 -9.90 2.73
C LEU A 336 28.82 -10.67 1.84
N HIS A 337 28.82 -12.00 1.96
CA HIS A 337 29.60 -12.87 1.10
C HIS A 337 28.88 -13.13 -0.23
N PRO A 338 29.56 -13.10 -1.40
CA PRO A 338 28.97 -13.47 -2.70
C PRO A 338 28.30 -14.85 -2.69
N SER A 339 28.84 -15.82 -1.96
CA SER A 339 28.25 -17.15 -1.80
C SER A 339 26.84 -17.15 -1.22
N LYS A 340 26.52 -16.22 -0.30
CA LYS A 340 25.18 -16.07 0.26
C LYS A 340 24.21 -15.54 -0.78
N VAL A 341 24.64 -14.59 -1.61
CA VAL A 341 23.84 -14.09 -2.75
C VAL A 341 23.55 -15.22 -3.73
N ILE A 342 24.55 -16.05 -4.08
CA ILE A 342 24.36 -17.24 -4.91
C ILE A 342 23.34 -18.20 -4.28
N THR A 343 23.42 -18.43 -2.99
CA THR A 343 22.45 -19.29 -2.29
C THR A 343 21.02 -18.75 -2.38
N VAL A 344 20.82 -17.44 -2.29
CA VAL A 344 19.50 -16.84 -2.43
C VAL A 344 18.99 -16.97 -3.87
N LEU A 345 19.83 -16.66 -4.86
CA LEU A 345 19.46 -16.69 -6.28
C LEU A 345 19.14 -18.12 -6.79
N PHE A 346 19.86 -19.12 -6.31
CA PHE A 346 19.83 -20.49 -6.85
C PHE A 346 19.42 -21.57 -5.85
N GLY A 347 19.49 -21.30 -4.54
CA GLY A 347 19.25 -22.29 -3.48
C GLY A 347 17.78 -22.70 -3.31
N GLY A 348 16.82 -21.96 -3.85
CA GLY A 348 15.38 -22.28 -3.81
C GLY A 348 14.90 -23.23 -4.91
N ARG A 349 15.75 -23.58 -5.88
CA ARG A 349 15.39 -24.42 -7.04
C ARG A 349 15.67 -25.91 -6.88
N THR A 350 16.12 -26.37 -5.71
CA THR A 350 16.37 -27.80 -5.46
C THR A 350 15.39 -28.30 -4.41
N ASN A 351 14.30 -28.89 -4.86
CA ASN A 351 13.62 -30.08 -4.35
C ASN A 351 12.12 -30.08 -4.62
N HIS A 352 11.75 -30.43 -5.85
CA HIS A 352 10.62 -31.35 -6.02
C HIS A 352 11.17 -32.56 -6.75
N PRO A 353 11.30 -33.73 -6.08
CA PRO A 353 11.40 -34.98 -6.80
C PRO A 353 10.07 -35.18 -7.50
N SER A 354 10.13 -35.31 -8.83
CA SER A 354 9.05 -35.84 -9.64
C SER A 354 8.55 -37.16 -9.05
N GLN A 355 7.29 -37.18 -8.62
CA GLN A 355 6.46 -38.36 -8.53
C GLN A 355 5.19 -38.14 -9.29
#